data_a81bc7ec23a2ab138f9178fecab26898
#
_entry.id   a81bc7ec23a2ab138f9178fecab26898
#
_cell.length_a   1.000
_cell.length_b   1.000
_cell.length_c   1.000
_cell.angle_alpha   90.00
_cell.angle_beta   90.00
_cell.angle_gamma   90.00
#
_symmetry.space_group_name_H-M   'P 1'
#
loop_
_entity.id
_entity.type
_entity.pdbx_description
1 polymer ?
#
loop_
_entity_poly.entity_id
_entity_poly.type
_entity_poly.pdbx_seq_one_letter_code
_entity_poly.pdbx_strand_id
1 'polypeptide(L)'
;ADASAAGIMEIVGKYVPREEQPGLMQKLEDYLKGGRTDGAALAGISARRGLLTYLTQDKICLTDGELSWREALGLVASPLLQAGSIEPSYVERMISVTETMGTYMFFVPWLVLAHASPESGVNRLDVSMGVFRKPVQFSRYRKAKIIIMLAPVDKESHLEIVRDLMRIFAVQTRIDELQHQDSPAQILERLKEY
;
A
#
# COMPACT_ATOMS: atom_id res chain seq x y z
N ALA A 1 -15.77 -0.27 16.85
CA ALA A 1 -14.62 -0.10 17.72
C ALA A 1 -13.74 0.96 17.08
N ASP A 2 -13.60 2.11 17.74
CA ASP A 2 -12.75 3.20 17.32
C ASP A 2 -11.32 2.69 17.07
N ALA A 3 -10.84 2.90 15.85
CA ALA A 3 -9.41 2.89 15.60
C ALA A 3 -8.85 4.09 16.37
N SER A 4 -8.45 3.86 17.62
CA SER A 4 -7.99 4.92 18.49
C SER A 4 -6.75 5.57 17.88
N ALA A 5 -6.65 6.91 18.01
CA ALA A 5 -5.44 7.67 17.66
C ALA A 5 -4.16 6.98 18.16
N ALA A 6 -4.23 6.26 19.30
CA ALA A 6 -3.16 5.44 19.83
C ALA A 6 -2.68 4.31 18.90
N GLY A 7 -3.59 3.62 18.18
CA GLY A 7 -3.19 2.56 17.24
C GLY A 7 -2.50 3.13 15.99
N ILE A 8 -2.95 4.29 15.52
CA ILE A 8 -2.29 5.00 14.40
C ILE A 8 -0.90 5.50 14.85
N MET A 9 -0.80 6.00 16.07
CA MET A 9 0.44 6.48 16.68
C MET A 9 1.48 5.36 16.87
N GLU A 10 1.04 4.16 17.23
CA GLU A 10 1.92 2.98 17.35
C GLU A 10 2.47 2.56 15.99
N ILE A 11 1.63 2.58 14.95
CA ILE A 11 2.02 2.25 13.57
C ILE A 11 3.02 3.29 13.04
N VAL A 12 2.74 4.59 13.20
CA VAL A 12 3.62 5.68 12.76
C VAL A 12 4.96 5.63 13.51
N GLY A 13 4.95 5.40 14.83
CA GLY A 13 6.17 5.28 15.62
C GLY A 13 7.06 4.11 15.22
N LYS A 14 6.48 3.08 14.59
CA LYS A 14 7.17 1.88 14.15
C LYS A 14 7.79 2.01 12.74
N TYR A 15 7.23 2.88 11.89
CA TYR A 15 7.55 2.92 10.45
C TYR A 15 8.18 4.25 9.99
N VAL A 16 8.27 5.26 10.87
CA VAL A 16 8.85 6.56 10.55
C VAL A 16 10.18 6.74 11.31
N PRO A 17 11.27 7.16 10.66
CA PRO A 17 12.52 7.49 11.33
C PRO A 17 12.28 8.47 12.48
N ARG A 18 12.96 8.28 13.62
CA ARG A 18 12.74 9.09 14.84
C ARG A 18 12.87 10.60 14.64
N GLU A 19 13.70 11.00 13.70
CA GLU A 19 13.92 12.39 13.30
C GLU A 19 12.75 13.03 12.53
N GLU A 20 11.94 12.21 11.84
CA GLU A 20 10.76 12.66 11.08
C GLU A 20 9.45 12.54 11.89
N GLN A 21 9.45 11.77 12.99
CA GLN A 21 8.27 11.52 13.81
C GLN A 21 7.64 12.81 14.39
N PRO A 22 8.38 13.83 14.89
CA PRO A 22 7.76 15.02 15.47
C PRO A 22 6.95 15.83 14.45
N GLY A 23 7.46 15.98 13.23
CA GLY A 23 6.76 16.72 12.17
C GLY A 23 5.52 15.99 11.65
N LEU A 24 5.57 14.66 11.56
CA LEU A 24 4.43 13.85 11.14
C LEU A 24 3.38 13.77 12.24
N MET A 25 3.80 13.66 13.49
CA MET A 25 2.92 13.65 14.66
C MET A 25 2.16 14.96 14.80
N GLN A 26 2.81 16.11 14.62
CA GLN A 26 2.17 17.41 14.62
C GLN A 26 1.11 17.51 13.51
N LYS A 27 1.44 17.09 12.29
CA LYS A 27 0.49 17.09 11.15
C LYS A 27 -0.70 16.14 11.39
N LEU A 28 -0.47 14.99 12.03
CA LEU A 28 -1.53 14.03 12.37
C LEU A 28 -2.44 14.58 13.47
N GLU A 29 -1.87 15.20 14.51
CA GLU A 29 -2.64 15.86 15.57
C GLU A 29 -3.47 17.02 15.04
N ASP A 30 -2.91 17.86 14.17
CA ASP A 30 -3.61 18.99 13.55
C ASP A 30 -4.78 18.47 12.67
N TYR A 31 -4.58 17.35 11.98
CA TYR A 31 -5.64 16.69 11.22
C TYR A 31 -6.75 16.11 12.11
N LEU A 32 -6.40 15.48 13.21
CA LEU A 32 -7.35 14.91 14.17
C LEU A 32 -8.11 15.98 14.95
N LYS A 33 -7.48 17.13 15.24
CA LYS A 33 -8.10 18.29 15.90
C LYS A 33 -8.97 19.12 14.94
N GLY A 34 -8.61 19.15 13.63
CA GLY A 34 -9.36 19.84 12.56
C GLY A 34 -10.60 19.10 12.06
N GLY A 35 -10.89 17.90 12.56
CA GLY A 35 -11.97 17.01 12.11
C GLY A 35 -13.42 17.46 12.43
N ARG A 36 -13.64 18.76 12.73
CA ARG A 36 -14.97 19.40 12.82
C ARG A 36 -14.98 20.67 11.98
N THR A 37 -14.95 20.52 10.68
CA THR A 37 -15.24 21.64 9.78
C THR A 37 -16.22 21.21 8.70
N ASP A 38 -17.38 21.83 8.82
CA ASP A 38 -18.42 22.12 7.85
C ASP A 38 -18.37 21.48 6.46
N GLY A 39 -19.50 20.87 6.07
CA GLY A 39 -19.71 20.23 4.77
C GLY A 39 -19.44 21.11 3.52
N ALA A 40 -19.12 22.39 3.69
CA ALA A 40 -18.72 23.30 2.61
C ALA A 40 -17.24 23.16 2.23
N ALA A 41 -16.37 22.71 3.14
CA ALA A 41 -14.95 22.45 2.84
C ALA A 41 -14.74 21.17 2.02
N LEU A 42 -15.69 20.23 2.03
CA LEU A 42 -15.66 18.99 1.26
C LEU A 42 -15.92 19.18 -0.24
N ALA A 43 -16.60 20.25 -0.64
CA ALA A 43 -16.88 20.53 -2.05
C ALA A 43 -15.64 21.02 -2.84
N GLY A 44 -14.60 21.50 -2.17
CA GLY A 44 -13.32 21.92 -2.77
C GLY A 44 -12.25 20.83 -2.79
N ILE A 45 -12.47 19.67 -2.15
CA ILE A 45 -11.52 18.55 -2.04
C ILE A 45 -11.71 17.53 -3.17
N SER A 46 -12.53 17.83 -4.14
CA SER A 46 -13.01 16.94 -5.22
C SER A 46 -11.97 16.51 -6.26
N ALA A 47 -10.65 16.55 -5.99
CA ALA A 47 -9.67 16.09 -6.96
C ALA A 47 -8.44 15.40 -6.33
N ARG A 48 -8.51 14.94 -5.09
CA ARG A 48 -7.40 14.15 -4.52
C ARG A 48 -7.49 12.73 -5.06
N ARG A 49 -6.46 12.35 -5.81
CA ARG A 49 -6.37 11.07 -6.49
C ARG A 49 -5.95 9.98 -5.50
N GLY A 50 -6.93 9.26 -4.95
CA GLY A 50 -6.72 8.13 -4.06
C GLY A 50 -6.39 6.82 -4.79
N LEU A 51 -6.40 5.72 -4.05
CA LEU A 51 -6.02 4.38 -4.52
C LEU A 51 -6.73 4.00 -5.84
N LEU A 52 -8.04 4.15 -5.91
CA LEU A 52 -8.85 3.74 -7.06
C LEU A 52 -8.68 4.61 -8.31
N THR A 53 -7.94 5.72 -8.23
CA THR A 53 -7.53 6.49 -9.40
C THR A 53 -6.40 5.80 -10.15
N TYR A 54 -5.53 5.09 -9.45
CA TYR A 54 -4.32 4.47 -10.00
C TYR A 54 -4.45 2.95 -10.14
N LEU A 55 -5.16 2.29 -9.21
CA LEU A 55 -5.35 0.85 -9.22
C LEU A 55 -6.51 0.48 -10.15
N THR A 56 -6.17 0.04 -11.34
CA THR A 56 -7.10 -0.48 -12.35
C THR A 56 -7.05 -2.00 -12.40
N GLN A 57 -8.04 -2.63 -13.04
CA GLN A 57 -8.14 -4.09 -13.10
C GLN A 57 -6.89 -4.77 -13.68
N ASP A 58 -6.28 -4.18 -14.69
CA ASP A 58 -5.06 -4.67 -15.35
C ASP A 58 -3.80 -4.58 -14.47
N LYS A 59 -3.88 -3.87 -13.35
CA LYS A 59 -2.82 -3.76 -12.34
C LYS A 59 -3.06 -4.65 -11.11
N ILE A 60 -4.08 -5.49 -11.15
CA ILE A 60 -4.38 -6.47 -10.11
C ILE A 60 -3.99 -7.86 -10.61
N CYS A 61 -3.06 -8.50 -9.91
CA CYS A 61 -2.64 -9.87 -10.18
C CYS A 61 -3.28 -10.81 -9.16
N LEU A 62 -3.96 -11.85 -9.62
CA LEU A 62 -4.50 -12.92 -8.78
C LEU A 62 -3.84 -14.23 -9.18
N THR A 63 -3.33 -15.00 -8.22
CA THR A 63 -2.65 -16.26 -8.50
C THR A 63 -2.94 -17.34 -7.45
N ASP A 64 -3.08 -18.59 -7.92
CA ASP A 64 -3.18 -19.79 -7.10
C ASP A 64 -1.81 -20.47 -6.92
N GLY A 65 -0.79 -19.98 -7.63
CA GLY A 65 0.57 -20.51 -7.60
C GLY A 65 1.26 -20.30 -6.26
N GLU A 66 2.17 -21.22 -5.94
CA GLU A 66 3.11 -21.02 -4.85
C GLU A 66 4.32 -20.27 -5.38
N LEU A 67 4.61 -19.10 -4.83
CA LEU A 67 5.68 -18.22 -5.26
C LEU A 67 6.62 -17.91 -4.09
N SER A 68 7.90 -17.80 -4.39
CA SER A 68 8.84 -17.13 -3.50
C SER A 68 8.50 -15.64 -3.41
N TRP A 69 8.94 -14.97 -2.36
CA TRP A 69 8.70 -13.53 -2.22
C TRP A 69 9.35 -12.69 -3.35
N ARG A 70 10.46 -13.17 -3.93
CA ARG A 70 11.08 -12.51 -5.11
C ARG A 70 10.21 -12.61 -6.35
N GLU A 71 9.70 -13.80 -6.64
CA GLU A 71 8.76 -14.02 -7.76
C GLU A 71 7.48 -13.22 -7.56
N ALA A 72 6.97 -13.18 -6.34
CA ALA A 72 5.77 -12.42 -6.00
C ALA A 72 5.97 -10.92 -6.19
N LEU A 73 7.11 -10.35 -5.76
CA LEU A 73 7.45 -8.94 -6.05
C LEU A 73 7.56 -8.66 -7.55
N GLY A 74 8.21 -9.56 -8.31
CA GLY A 74 8.30 -9.45 -9.77
C GLY A 74 6.94 -9.50 -10.46
N LEU A 75 6.04 -10.38 -10.01
CA LEU A 75 4.67 -10.48 -10.52
C LEU A 75 3.89 -9.17 -10.29
N VAL A 76 3.96 -8.62 -9.09
CA VAL A 76 3.25 -7.38 -8.73
C VAL A 76 3.85 -6.17 -9.43
N ALA A 77 5.16 -6.17 -9.71
CA ALA A 77 5.85 -5.11 -10.45
C ALA A 77 5.52 -5.12 -11.94
N SER A 78 5.18 -6.27 -12.51
CA SER A 78 4.99 -6.45 -13.96
C SER A 78 4.03 -5.45 -14.59
N PRO A 79 2.83 -5.15 -14.05
CA PRO A 79 1.94 -4.16 -14.64
C PRO A 79 2.55 -2.74 -14.65
N LEU A 80 3.32 -2.37 -13.62
CA LEU A 80 3.96 -1.06 -13.54
C LEU A 80 5.13 -0.93 -14.51
N LEU A 81 5.89 -2.01 -14.72
CA LEU A 81 6.95 -2.08 -15.73
C LEU A 81 6.36 -1.96 -17.15
N GLN A 82 5.30 -2.71 -17.45
CA GLN A 82 4.61 -2.67 -18.75
C GLN A 82 4.01 -1.29 -19.03
N ALA A 83 3.49 -0.62 -18.00
CA ALA A 83 2.98 0.74 -18.10
C ALA A 83 4.09 1.80 -18.20
N GLY A 84 5.37 1.44 -18.01
CA GLY A 84 6.49 2.40 -17.95
C GLY A 84 6.44 3.31 -16.73
N SER A 85 5.73 2.92 -15.68
CA SER A 85 5.61 3.70 -14.45
C SER A 85 6.84 3.55 -13.56
N ILE A 86 7.52 2.41 -13.66
CA ILE A 86 8.78 2.11 -12.98
C ILE A 86 9.79 1.51 -13.94
N GLU A 87 11.07 1.62 -13.59
CA GLU A 87 12.20 0.97 -14.23
C GLU A 87 12.55 -0.36 -13.54
N PRO A 88 13.26 -1.29 -14.22
CA PRO A 88 13.75 -2.53 -13.59
C PRO A 88 14.56 -2.29 -12.31
N SER A 89 15.32 -1.20 -12.25
CA SER A 89 16.10 -0.79 -11.06
C SER A 89 15.23 -0.60 -9.81
N TYR A 90 13.96 -0.20 -9.99
CA TYR A 90 13.03 -0.08 -8.88
C TYR A 90 12.69 -1.45 -8.26
N VAL A 91 12.52 -2.47 -9.11
CA VAL A 91 12.27 -3.85 -8.66
C VAL A 91 13.51 -4.42 -7.95
N GLU A 92 14.70 -4.20 -8.49
CA GLU A 92 15.98 -4.58 -7.87
C GLU A 92 16.13 -3.92 -6.50
N ARG A 93 15.75 -2.66 -6.39
CA ARG A 93 15.76 -1.93 -5.12
C ARG A 93 14.78 -2.54 -4.11
N MET A 94 13.56 -2.92 -4.52
CA MET A 94 12.59 -3.61 -3.65
C MET A 94 13.15 -4.93 -3.12
N ILE A 95 13.77 -5.72 -3.98
CA ILE A 95 14.41 -6.98 -3.60
C ILE A 95 15.52 -6.72 -2.58
N SER A 96 16.42 -5.78 -2.85
CA SER A 96 17.53 -5.43 -1.96
C SER A 96 17.03 -4.93 -0.60
N VAL A 97 16.00 -4.08 -0.57
CA VAL A 97 15.39 -3.60 0.68
C VAL A 97 14.77 -4.75 1.47
N THR A 98 14.09 -5.67 0.79
CA THR A 98 13.47 -6.85 1.43
C THR A 98 14.53 -7.78 2.02
N GLU A 99 15.65 -7.98 1.33
CA GLU A 99 16.79 -8.78 1.83
C GLU A 99 17.43 -8.18 3.07
N THR A 100 17.59 -6.86 3.07
CA THR A 100 18.32 -6.14 4.12
C THR A 100 17.45 -5.86 5.35
N MET A 101 16.20 -5.45 5.13
CA MET A 101 15.29 -4.97 6.17
C MET A 101 14.19 -5.99 6.52
N GLY A 102 14.15 -7.12 5.81
CA GLY A 102 13.25 -8.24 6.10
C GLY A 102 11.78 -7.82 6.11
N THR A 103 11.14 -7.93 7.28
CA THR A 103 9.70 -7.74 7.44
C THR A 103 9.26 -6.28 7.58
N TYR A 104 10.14 -5.30 7.36
CA TYR A 104 9.85 -3.86 7.47
C TYR A 104 8.68 -3.41 6.59
N MET A 105 8.52 -4.03 5.42
CA MET A 105 7.49 -3.67 4.45
C MET A 105 6.07 -4.18 4.80
N PHE A 106 5.89 -4.92 5.91
CA PHE A 106 4.55 -5.31 6.34
C PHE A 106 3.79 -4.12 6.92
N PHE A 107 2.78 -3.69 6.18
CA PHE A 107 1.90 -2.58 6.53
C PHE A 107 0.93 -2.96 7.67
N VAL A 108 0.29 -4.10 7.51
CA VAL A 108 -0.51 -4.81 8.52
C VAL A 108 -0.23 -6.31 8.40
N PRO A 109 -0.66 -7.16 9.35
CA PRO A 109 -0.56 -8.61 9.20
C PRO A 109 -1.12 -9.06 7.84
N TRP A 110 -0.40 -9.92 7.12
CA TRP A 110 -0.75 -10.49 5.81
C TRP A 110 -0.69 -9.54 4.62
N LEU A 111 -0.33 -8.26 4.81
CA LEU A 111 -0.21 -7.29 3.74
C LEU A 111 1.16 -6.61 3.74
N VAL A 112 1.82 -6.66 2.59
CA VAL A 112 3.08 -5.96 2.30
C VAL A 112 2.78 -4.72 1.46
N LEU A 113 3.32 -3.57 1.86
CA LEU A 113 3.38 -2.35 1.05
C LEU A 113 4.82 -2.15 0.58
N ALA A 114 5.10 -2.66 -0.63
CA ALA A 114 6.41 -2.55 -1.26
C ALA A 114 6.58 -1.15 -1.86
N HIS A 115 7.54 -0.39 -1.35
CA HIS A 115 7.88 0.94 -1.85
C HIS A 115 9.35 1.26 -1.57
N ALA A 116 9.92 2.16 -2.36
CA ALA A 116 11.24 2.74 -2.16
C ALA A 116 11.24 4.21 -2.56
N SER A 117 12.40 4.85 -2.46
CA SER A 117 12.52 6.25 -2.83
C SER A 117 12.30 6.45 -4.34
N PRO A 118 11.73 7.60 -4.77
CA PRO A 118 11.47 7.91 -6.17
C PRO A 118 12.68 7.76 -7.08
N GLU A 119 13.86 8.13 -6.58
CA GLU A 119 15.13 8.10 -7.31
C GLU A 119 15.59 6.69 -7.68
N SER A 120 14.95 5.66 -7.11
CA SER A 120 15.28 4.25 -7.41
C SER A 120 14.73 3.75 -8.74
N GLY A 121 14.07 4.60 -9.53
CA GLY A 121 13.55 4.23 -10.85
C GLY A 121 12.04 4.38 -10.98
N VAL A 122 11.46 5.44 -10.41
CA VAL A 122 10.04 5.78 -10.58
C VAL A 122 9.89 6.88 -11.62
N ASN A 123 9.06 6.64 -12.67
CA ASN A 123 8.77 7.58 -13.73
C ASN A 123 7.48 8.36 -13.48
N ARG A 124 6.50 7.74 -12.84
CA ARG A 124 5.22 8.37 -12.46
C ARG A 124 4.58 7.67 -11.28
N LEU A 125 3.74 8.43 -10.56
CA LEU A 125 2.94 7.88 -9.47
C LEU A 125 2.01 6.78 -9.99
N ASP A 126 2.14 5.59 -9.44
CA ASP A 126 1.32 4.45 -9.81
C ASP A 126 1.27 3.41 -8.69
N VAL A 127 0.34 2.45 -8.81
CA VAL A 127 0.16 1.37 -7.83
C VAL A 127 -0.32 0.10 -8.51
N SER A 128 0.17 -1.05 -8.05
CA SER A 128 -0.32 -2.37 -8.41
C SER A 128 -0.58 -3.23 -7.18
N MET A 129 -1.34 -4.29 -7.33
CA MET A 129 -1.74 -5.19 -6.25
C MET A 129 -1.60 -6.64 -6.70
N GLY A 130 -0.99 -7.47 -5.86
CA GLY A 130 -1.01 -8.92 -5.98
C GLY A 130 -1.83 -9.55 -4.86
N VAL A 131 -2.74 -10.45 -5.22
CA VAL A 131 -3.54 -11.26 -4.30
C VAL A 131 -3.16 -12.72 -4.48
N PHE A 132 -2.74 -13.36 -3.39
CA PHE A 132 -2.14 -14.69 -3.39
C PHE A 132 -3.03 -15.67 -2.62
N ARG A 133 -3.57 -16.68 -3.31
CA ARG A 133 -4.35 -17.75 -2.69
C ARG A 133 -3.50 -18.56 -1.71
N LYS A 134 -2.26 -18.84 -2.11
CA LYS A 134 -1.23 -19.39 -1.24
C LYS A 134 -0.38 -18.26 -0.69
N PRO A 135 -0.39 -18.03 0.64
CA PRO A 135 0.35 -16.93 1.23
C PRO A 135 1.86 -17.01 0.95
N VAL A 136 2.43 -15.91 0.50
CA VAL A 136 3.85 -15.78 0.15
C VAL A 136 4.69 -15.68 1.43
N GLN A 137 5.68 -16.55 1.57
CA GLN A 137 6.59 -16.58 2.72
C GLN A 137 7.69 -15.53 2.57
N PHE A 138 7.75 -14.56 3.47
CA PHE A 138 8.82 -13.54 3.53
C PHE A 138 9.88 -13.86 4.58
N SER A 139 9.49 -14.48 5.70
CA SER A 139 10.41 -14.96 6.73
C SER A 139 9.79 -16.14 7.47
N ARG A 140 10.54 -16.74 8.41
CA ARG A 140 10.02 -17.85 9.22
C ARG A 140 8.64 -17.56 9.86
N TYR A 141 8.37 -16.29 10.17
CA TYR A 141 7.19 -15.88 10.94
C TYR A 141 6.23 -14.95 10.18
N ARG A 142 6.56 -14.54 8.95
CA ARG A 142 5.79 -13.54 8.21
C ARG A 142 5.43 -14.05 6.82
N LYS A 143 4.12 -14.04 6.55
CA LYS A 143 3.53 -14.37 5.25
C LYS A 143 2.64 -13.24 4.77
N ALA A 144 2.57 -13.03 3.47
CA ALA A 144 1.67 -12.08 2.84
C ALA A 144 0.61 -12.79 1.99
N LYS A 145 -0.64 -12.36 2.11
CA LYS A 145 -1.76 -12.68 1.24
C LYS A 145 -1.96 -11.64 0.16
N ILE A 146 -1.58 -10.39 0.49
CA ILE A 146 -1.64 -9.25 -0.42
C ILE A 146 -0.27 -8.55 -0.43
N ILE A 147 0.19 -8.21 -1.61
CA ILE A 147 1.34 -7.31 -1.83
C ILE A 147 0.84 -6.14 -2.66
N ILE A 148 1.04 -4.93 -2.17
CA ILE A 148 0.79 -3.70 -2.90
C ILE A 148 2.15 -3.09 -3.23
N MET A 149 2.38 -2.77 -4.50
CA MET A 149 3.57 -2.02 -4.91
C MET A 149 3.16 -0.59 -5.21
N LEU A 150 3.76 0.35 -4.51
CA LEU A 150 3.56 1.78 -4.66
C LEU A 150 4.80 2.40 -5.29
N ALA A 151 4.61 3.15 -6.38
CA ALA A 151 5.65 3.90 -7.08
C ALA A 151 5.46 5.40 -6.79
N PRO A 152 6.05 5.97 -5.72
CA PRO A 152 5.91 7.36 -5.37
C PRO A 152 6.84 8.23 -6.23
N VAL A 153 6.38 9.39 -6.72
CA VAL A 153 7.22 10.35 -7.46
C VAL A 153 7.80 11.45 -6.57
N ASP A 154 7.21 11.63 -5.39
CA ASP A 154 7.63 12.61 -4.38
C ASP A 154 7.14 12.16 -2.98
N LYS A 155 7.37 13.00 -1.97
CA LYS A 155 7.02 12.70 -0.57
C LYS A 155 5.54 12.90 -0.24
N GLU A 156 4.73 13.49 -1.12
CA GLU A 156 3.38 13.95 -0.78
C GLU A 156 2.28 13.37 -1.68
N SER A 157 2.54 13.21 -2.98
CA SER A 157 1.51 12.85 -3.97
C SER A 157 0.86 11.49 -3.73
N HIS A 158 1.56 10.57 -3.05
CA HIS A 158 1.06 9.24 -2.72
C HIS A 158 0.29 9.15 -1.38
N LEU A 159 0.25 10.22 -0.59
CA LEU A 159 -0.34 10.19 0.76
C LEU A 159 -1.82 9.83 0.77
N GLU A 160 -2.59 10.23 -0.26
CA GLU A 160 -4.00 9.85 -0.38
C GLU A 160 -4.16 8.34 -0.64
N ILE A 161 -3.24 7.74 -1.42
CA ILE A 161 -3.22 6.28 -1.63
C ILE A 161 -2.98 5.57 -0.30
N VAL A 162 -1.97 6.01 0.45
CA VAL A 162 -1.65 5.44 1.77
C VAL A 162 -2.82 5.59 2.73
N ARG A 163 -3.51 6.74 2.73
CA ARG A 163 -4.70 6.96 3.56
C ARG A 163 -5.83 5.98 3.20
N ASP A 164 -6.10 5.77 1.92
CA ASP A 164 -7.08 4.80 1.48
C ASP A 164 -6.69 3.38 1.92
N LEU A 165 -5.42 3.00 1.77
CA LEU A 165 -4.94 1.70 2.24
C LEU A 165 -5.13 1.52 3.75
N MET A 166 -4.82 2.55 4.55
CA MET A 166 -5.06 2.52 6.00
C MET A 166 -6.54 2.33 6.32
N ARG A 167 -7.43 3.09 5.67
CA ARG A 167 -8.89 2.99 5.86
C ARG A 167 -9.43 1.62 5.46
N ILE A 168 -8.99 1.09 4.32
CA ILE A 168 -9.44 -0.21 3.81
C ILE A 168 -8.97 -1.34 4.72
N PHE A 169 -7.68 -1.39 5.01
CA PHE A 169 -7.06 -2.53 5.69
C PHE A 169 -6.97 -2.39 7.22
N ALA A 170 -7.55 -1.33 7.80
CA ALA A 170 -7.86 -1.29 9.23
C ALA A 170 -8.82 -2.41 9.64
N VAL A 171 -9.63 -2.91 8.70
CA VAL A 171 -10.52 -4.06 8.88
C VAL A 171 -9.82 -5.31 8.32
N GLN A 172 -9.27 -6.12 9.20
CA GLN A 172 -8.43 -7.29 8.84
C GLN A 172 -9.16 -8.35 8.00
N THR A 173 -10.47 -8.54 8.20
CA THR A 173 -11.27 -9.49 7.43
C THR A 173 -11.30 -9.19 5.94
N ARG A 174 -11.09 -7.93 5.54
CA ARG A 174 -11.05 -7.51 4.13
C ARG A 174 -9.92 -8.15 3.34
N ILE A 175 -8.80 -8.50 4.00
CA ILE A 175 -7.71 -9.24 3.37
C ILE A 175 -8.20 -10.62 2.93
N ASP A 176 -8.92 -11.34 3.81
CA ASP A 176 -9.48 -12.64 3.49
C ASP A 176 -10.61 -12.54 2.44
N GLU A 177 -11.46 -11.52 2.54
CA GLU A 177 -12.50 -11.24 1.56
C GLU A 177 -11.93 -11.04 0.15
N LEU A 178 -10.85 -10.24 0.02
CA LEU A 178 -10.18 -10.02 -1.26
C LEU A 178 -9.48 -11.28 -1.78
N GLN A 179 -8.88 -12.07 -0.87
CA GLN A 179 -8.21 -13.32 -1.23
C GLN A 179 -9.17 -14.36 -1.84
N HIS A 180 -10.45 -14.32 -1.48
CA HIS A 180 -11.48 -15.26 -1.96
C HIS A 180 -12.23 -14.79 -3.21
N GLN A 181 -11.90 -13.63 -3.78
CA GLN A 181 -12.50 -13.18 -5.04
C GLN A 181 -11.99 -14.02 -6.22
N ASP A 182 -12.83 -14.25 -7.23
CA ASP A 182 -12.50 -15.15 -8.35
C ASP A 182 -11.77 -14.45 -9.50
N SER A 183 -11.72 -13.12 -9.50
CA SER A 183 -11.08 -12.36 -10.57
C SER A 183 -10.58 -10.99 -10.10
N PRO A 184 -9.60 -10.40 -10.83
CA PRO A 184 -9.19 -9.02 -10.61
C PRO A 184 -10.32 -8.00 -10.68
N ALA A 185 -11.33 -8.24 -11.54
CA ALA A 185 -12.51 -7.38 -11.63
C ALA A 185 -13.32 -7.39 -10.33
N GLN A 186 -13.57 -8.57 -9.75
CA GLN A 186 -14.28 -8.70 -8.47
C GLN A 186 -13.48 -8.09 -7.32
N ILE A 187 -12.15 -8.23 -7.32
CA ILE A 187 -11.29 -7.57 -6.33
C ILE A 187 -11.47 -6.04 -6.41
N LEU A 188 -11.43 -5.48 -7.62
CA LEU A 188 -11.60 -4.04 -7.82
C LEU A 188 -12.99 -3.55 -7.39
N GLU A 189 -14.06 -4.28 -7.73
CA GLU A 189 -15.42 -3.94 -7.29
C GLU A 189 -15.54 -3.99 -5.76
N ARG A 190 -14.97 -5.01 -5.12
CA ARG A 190 -14.97 -5.10 -3.66
C ARG A 190 -14.20 -3.94 -3.01
N LEU A 191 -13.08 -3.52 -3.59
CA LEU A 191 -12.32 -2.34 -3.10
C LEU A 191 -13.12 -1.03 -3.19
N LYS A 192 -14.03 -0.90 -4.16
CA LYS A 192 -14.93 0.27 -4.30
C LYS A 192 -16.00 0.33 -3.21
N GLU A 193 -16.35 -0.83 -2.63
CA GLU A 193 -17.35 -0.92 -1.55
C GLU A 193 -16.77 -0.54 -0.18
N TYR A 194 -15.46 -0.55 -0.02
CA TYR A 194 -14.75 -0.24 1.23
C TYR A 194 -14.47 1.25 1.38
#